data_5e21fe8fe7c8101ba0084d41a12a0013
#
_entry.id   5e21fe8fe7c8101ba0084d41a12a0013
#
_cell.length_a   1.000
_cell.length_b   1.000
_cell.length_c   1.000
_cell.angle_alpha   90.00
_cell.angle_beta   90.00
_cell.angle_gamma   90.00
#
_symmetry.space_group_name_H-M   'P 1'
#
loop_
_entity.id
_entity.type
_entity.pdbx_description
1 polymer ?
#
loop_
_entity_poly.entity_id
_entity_poly.type
_entity_poly.pdbx_seq_one_letter_code
_entity_poly.pdbx_strand_id
1 'polypeptide(L)'
;MLTTLFGKKKLTEEKTANIFVNTLTSVVDNTFEEVRNSIINDPVFEKQPEISTNDSDKLLMIVLASNLKLLSKYFSASEEMLLKGKIIDKFSTVFGLEYDQMKTIISKYSEFCSRVNHPSKNIIYGMSKAIFFKYDLGKYQDDYFAQLNAPNPIFLKRMDSIMENYIWDWNNFFNKYKISPSEDKN
;
A
#
# COMPACT_ATOMS: atom_id res chain seq x y z
N MET A 1 -3.25 -24.79 -29.24
CA MET A 1 -4.20 -24.89 -28.11
C MET A 1 -3.78 -26.03 -27.21
N LEU A 2 -2.87 -25.75 -26.25
CA LEU A 2 -2.46 -26.69 -25.19
C LEU A 2 -2.34 -25.89 -23.88
N THR A 3 -3.45 -25.28 -23.49
CA THR A 3 -3.60 -24.59 -22.22
C THR A 3 -4.58 -25.40 -21.37
N THR A 4 -4.17 -25.74 -20.17
CA THR A 4 -4.93 -26.36 -19.06
C THR A 4 -4.76 -27.85 -18.84
N LEU A 5 -3.52 -28.29 -18.61
CA LEU A 5 -3.27 -29.58 -17.96
C LEU A 5 -2.60 -29.47 -16.57
N PHE A 6 -2.28 -28.27 -16.11
CA PHE A 6 -1.77 -28.04 -14.76
C PHE A 6 -2.78 -27.22 -13.96
N GLY A 7 -3.43 -27.86 -12.97
CA GLY A 7 -4.29 -27.19 -12.02
C GLY A 7 -3.53 -26.05 -11.31
N LYS A 8 -4.24 -24.99 -10.84
CA LYS A 8 -3.65 -23.86 -10.11
C LYS A 8 -2.79 -24.38 -8.96
N LYS A 9 -1.57 -23.83 -8.83
CA LYS A 9 -0.68 -24.19 -7.73
C LYS A 9 -1.31 -23.81 -6.40
N LYS A 10 -1.40 -24.77 -5.47
CA LYS A 10 -1.91 -24.54 -4.12
C LYS A 10 -0.85 -23.85 -3.27
N LEU A 11 -1.25 -22.80 -2.56
CA LEU A 11 -0.44 -22.08 -1.59
C LEU A 11 -1.17 -22.02 -0.25
N THR A 12 -0.43 -22.07 0.84
CA THR A 12 -0.97 -21.77 2.18
C THR A 12 -1.07 -20.26 2.36
N GLU A 13 -1.83 -19.82 3.37
CA GLU A 13 -1.93 -18.40 3.73
C GLU A 13 -0.55 -17.82 4.08
N GLU A 14 0.30 -18.58 4.74
CA GLU A 14 1.67 -18.17 5.07
C GLU A 14 2.52 -17.94 3.83
N LYS A 15 2.51 -18.87 2.85
CA LYS A 15 3.22 -18.69 1.59
C LYS A 15 2.66 -17.51 0.79
N THR A 16 1.35 -17.32 0.82
CA THR A 16 0.67 -16.19 0.19
C THR A 16 1.11 -14.88 0.83
N ALA A 17 1.13 -14.79 2.16
CA ALA A 17 1.62 -13.64 2.90
C ALA A 17 3.10 -13.34 2.59
N ASN A 18 3.95 -14.37 2.53
CA ASN A 18 5.36 -14.22 2.16
C ASN A 18 5.54 -13.63 0.75
N ILE A 19 4.80 -14.13 -0.25
CA ILE A 19 4.84 -13.60 -1.62
C ILE A 19 4.37 -12.15 -1.63
N PHE A 20 3.24 -11.87 -0.98
CA PHE A 20 2.67 -10.52 -0.90
C PHE A 20 3.65 -9.53 -0.28
N VAL A 21 4.18 -9.82 0.92
CA VAL A 21 5.10 -8.94 1.65
C VAL A 21 6.38 -8.71 0.87
N ASN A 22 7.03 -9.78 0.40
CA ASN A 22 8.30 -9.65 -0.31
C ASN A 22 8.13 -8.86 -1.61
N THR A 23 7.04 -9.07 -2.36
CA THR A 23 6.79 -8.34 -3.59
C THR A 23 6.48 -6.87 -3.30
N LEU A 24 5.62 -6.57 -2.31
CA LEU A 24 5.25 -5.21 -1.98
C LEU A 24 6.48 -4.40 -1.52
N THR A 25 7.29 -4.96 -0.62
CA THR A 25 8.52 -4.33 -0.15
C THR A 25 9.49 -4.10 -1.31
N SER A 26 9.73 -5.12 -2.13
CA SER A 26 10.63 -5.00 -3.28
C SER A 26 10.15 -3.97 -4.30
N VAL A 27 8.84 -3.88 -4.59
CA VAL A 27 8.30 -2.88 -5.50
C VAL A 27 8.54 -1.48 -4.95
N VAL A 28 8.22 -1.24 -3.66
CA VAL A 28 8.43 0.08 -3.05
C VAL A 28 9.91 0.44 -3.03
N ASP A 29 10.79 -0.46 -2.58
CA ASP A 29 12.23 -0.20 -2.50
C ASP A 29 12.84 0.14 -3.88
N ASN A 30 12.42 -0.57 -4.92
CA ASN A 30 12.95 -0.35 -6.27
C ASN A 30 12.38 0.89 -6.98
N THR A 31 11.21 1.38 -6.56
CA THR A 31 10.52 2.49 -7.26
C THR A 31 10.40 3.77 -6.42
N PHE A 32 10.80 3.74 -5.15
CA PHE A 32 10.67 4.91 -4.27
C PHE A 32 11.39 6.14 -4.81
N GLU A 33 12.59 5.98 -5.38
CA GLU A 33 13.36 7.09 -5.92
C GLU A 33 12.62 7.74 -7.11
N GLU A 34 11.94 6.96 -7.95
CA GLU A 34 11.14 7.49 -9.06
C GLU A 34 9.90 8.25 -8.55
N VAL A 35 9.21 7.70 -7.53
CA VAL A 35 8.07 8.37 -6.88
C VAL A 35 8.52 9.67 -6.22
N ARG A 36 9.62 9.62 -5.48
CA ARG A 36 10.23 10.79 -4.84
C ARG A 36 10.56 11.86 -5.88
N ASN A 37 11.23 11.49 -6.97
CA ASN A 37 11.59 12.41 -8.06
C ASN A 37 10.35 12.99 -8.75
N SER A 38 9.29 12.21 -8.92
CA SER A 38 8.02 12.69 -9.44
C SER A 38 7.37 13.75 -8.54
N ILE A 39 7.50 13.59 -7.22
CA ILE A 39 6.99 14.57 -6.25
C ILE A 39 7.85 15.84 -6.23
N ILE A 40 9.16 15.71 -6.05
CA ILE A 40 10.04 16.88 -5.87
C ILE A 40 10.15 17.77 -7.12
N ASN A 41 9.87 17.22 -8.31
CA ASN A 41 9.87 17.93 -9.58
C ASN A 41 8.46 18.26 -10.07
N ASP A 42 7.42 18.05 -9.27
CA ASP A 42 6.05 18.37 -9.70
C ASP A 42 5.85 19.88 -9.77
N PRO A 43 5.42 20.40 -10.94
CA PRO A 43 5.34 21.86 -11.18
C PRO A 43 4.25 22.59 -10.38
N VAL A 44 3.43 21.89 -9.60
CA VAL A 44 2.46 22.54 -8.69
C VAL A 44 3.12 23.12 -7.43
N PHE A 45 4.36 22.70 -7.14
CA PHE A 45 5.09 23.21 -5.99
C PHE A 45 5.92 24.43 -6.36
N GLU A 46 5.72 25.54 -5.65
CA GLU A 46 6.51 26.77 -5.82
C GLU A 46 7.94 26.61 -5.30
N LYS A 47 8.11 25.73 -4.32
CA LYS A 47 9.41 25.34 -3.76
C LYS A 47 9.56 23.85 -3.85
N GLN A 48 10.74 23.39 -4.19
CA GLN A 48 11.02 21.97 -4.30
C GLN A 48 10.82 21.27 -2.94
N PRO A 49 9.95 20.24 -2.87
CA PRO A 49 9.78 19.48 -1.63
C PRO A 49 11.06 18.77 -1.19
N GLU A 50 11.30 18.79 0.12
CA GLU A 50 12.41 18.05 0.74
C GLU A 50 11.91 16.69 1.21
N ILE A 51 12.30 15.64 0.50
CA ILE A 51 11.99 14.24 0.85
C ILE A 51 13.30 13.48 0.91
N SER A 52 13.59 12.86 2.05
CA SER A 52 14.79 12.03 2.22
C SER A 52 14.71 10.77 1.34
N THR A 53 15.85 10.32 0.82
CA THR A 53 15.97 9.03 0.13
C THR A 53 15.68 7.83 1.04
N ASN A 54 15.73 8.04 2.37
CA ASN A 54 15.48 7.01 3.37
C ASN A 54 14.02 6.99 3.88
N ASP A 55 13.12 7.79 3.29
CA ASP A 55 11.72 7.92 3.72
C ASP A 55 10.76 6.94 2.99
N SER A 56 11.28 5.86 2.42
CA SER A 56 10.49 4.85 1.68
C SER A 56 9.48 4.11 2.57
N ASP A 57 9.76 4.00 3.87
CA ASP A 57 8.90 3.35 4.84
C ASP A 57 7.50 4.00 4.93
N LYS A 58 7.40 5.33 4.78
CA LYS A 58 6.11 6.04 4.75
C LYS A 58 5.27 5.60 3.54
N LEU A 59 5.88 5.50 2.35
CA LEU A 59 5.21 5.00 1.16
C LEU A 59 4.78 3.54 1.35
N LEU A 60 5.69 2.69 1.83
CA LEU A 60 5.42 1.28 2.07
C LEU A 60 4.23 1.08 3.02
N MET A 61 4.15 1.84 4.10
CA MET A 61 3.06 1.73 5.06
C MET A 61 1.72 2.22 4.50
N ILE A 62 1.70 3.26 3.65
CA ILE A 62 0.50 3.72 2.95
C ILE A 62 0.02 2.64 1.98
N VAL A 63 0.93 2.07 1.19
CA VAL A 63 0.64 1.01 0.22
C VAL A 63 0.14 -0.25 0.94
N LEU A 64 0.79 -0.66 2.01
CA LEU A 64 0.39 -1.81 2.82
C LEU A 64 -1.02 -1.63 3.41
N ALA A 65 -1.27 -0.53 4.11
CA ALA A 65 -2.55 -0.25 4.74
C ALA A 65 -3.70 -0.23 3.71
N SER A 66 -3.45 0.33 2.53
CA SER A 66 -4.42 0.40 1.44
C SER A 66 -4.72 -0.97 0.83
N ASN A 67 -3.70 -1.80 0.61
CA ASN A 67 -3.87 -3.15 0.09
C ASN A 67 -4.55 -4.07 1.12
N LEU A 68 -4.25 -3.94 2.41
CA LEU A 68 -4.95 -4.69 3.46
C LEU A 68 -6.44 -4.36 3.53
N LYS A 69 -6.82 -3.11 3.26
CA LYS A 69 -8.24 -2.71 3.20
C LYS A 69 -8.98 -3.34 2.01
N LEU A 70 -8.26 -3.70 0.95
CA LEU A 70 -8.84 -4.34 -0.23
C LEU A 70 -9.10 -5.84 -0.04
N LEU A 71 -8.52 -6.49 0.97
CA LEU A 71 -8.69 -7.93 1.19
C LEU A 71 -10.17 -8.32 1.32
N SER A 72 -10.98 -7.50 1.98
CA SER A 72 -12.43 -7.74 2.13
C SER A 72 -13.21 -7.85 0.83
N LYS A 73 -12.65 -7.40 -0.30
CA LYS A 73 -13.27 -7.55 -1.63
C LYS A 73 -13.04 -8.93 -2.25
N TYR A 74 -12.05 -9.66 -1.77
CA TYR A 74 -11.58 -10.90 -2.40
C TYR A 74 -11.69 -12.12 -1.49
N PHE A 75 -11.81 -11.91 -0.18
CA PHE A 75 -11.79 -12.94 0.85
C PHE A 75 -13.03 -12.85 1.75
N SER A 76 -13.47 -13.99 2.26
CA SER A 76 -14.43 -14.02 3.36
C SER A 76 -13.81 -13.41 4.64
N ALA A 77 -14.63 -13.03 5.60
CA ALA A 77 -14.13 -12.40 6.84
C ALA A 77 -13.10 -13.27 7.59
N SER A 78 -13.29 -14.59 7.60
CA SER A 78 -12.35 -15.52 8.24
C SER A 78 -11.02 -15.64 7.49
N GLU A 79 -11.07 -15.74 6.16
CA GLU A 79 -9.89 -15.79 5.31
C GLU A 79 -9.11 -14.48 5.36
N GLU A 80 -9.82 -13.33 5.31
CA GLU A 80 -9.21 -12.01 5.46
C GLU A 80 -8.45 -11.89 6.78
N MET A 81 -9.10 -12.26 7.89
CA MET A 81 -8.51 -12.18 9.22
C MET A 81 -7.24 -13.03 9.30
N LEU A 82 -7.29 -14.26 8.80
CA LEU A 82 -6.17 -15.19 8.83
C LEU A 82 -5.00 -14.67 7.97
N LEU A 83 -5.27 -14.32 6.71
CA LEU A 83 -4.24 -13.79 5.80
C LEU A 83 -3.64 -12.49 6.31
N LYS A 84 -4.46 -11.58 6.81
CA LYS A 84 -4.01 -10.30 7.41
C LYS A 84 -3.09 -10.54 8.62
N GLY A 85 -3.43 -11.51 9.47
CA GLY A 85 -2.57 -11.91 10.59
C GLY A 85 -1.19 -12.38 10.11
N LYS A 86 -1.15 -13.26 9.10
CA LYS A 86 0.12 -13.74 8.51
C LYS A 86 0.93 -12.63 7.83
N ILE A 87 0.27 -11.67 7.17
CA ILE A 87 0.93 -10.51 6.57
C ILE A 87 1.57 -9.63 7.66
N ILE A 88 0.86 -9.35 8.75
CA ILE A 88 1.37 -8.55 9.86
C ILE A 88 2.57 -9.25 10.51
N ASP A 89 2.49 -10.55 10.77
CA ASP A 89 3.56 -11.35 11.32
C ASP A 89 4.83 -11.32 10.45
N LYS A 90 4.64 -11.44 9.14
CA LYS A 90 5.77 -11.34 8.20
C LYS A 90 6.40 -9.95 8.18
N PHE A 91 5.61 -8.87 8.21
CA PHE A 91 6.13 -7.52 8.31
C PHE A 91 6.83 -7.27 9.64
N SER A 92 6.30 -7.78 10.76
CA SER A 92 6.97 -7.68 12.07
C SER A 92 8.37 -8.29 12.01
N THR A 93 8.51 -9.46 11.40
CA THR A 93 9.80 -10.12 11.17
C THR A 93 10.74 -9.28 10.30
N VAL A 94 10.26 -8.73 9.18
CA VAL A 94 11.07 -7.92 8.25
C VAL A 94 11.59 -6.65 8.91
N PHE A 95 10.78 -6.01 9.76
CA PHE A 95 11.15 -4.77 10.47
C PHE A 95 11.81 -5.00 11.83
N GLY A 96 11.95 -6.25 12.28
CA GLY A 96 12.49 -6.56 13.59
C GLY A 96 11.66 -6.02 14.76
N LEU A 97 10.34 -6.01 14.59
CA LEU A 97 9.36 -5.53 15.57
C LEU A 97 8.53 -6.69 16.12
N GLU A 98 7.99 -6.51 17.33
CA GLU A 98 6.98 -7.41 17.86
C GLU A 98 5.66 -7.29 17.06
N TYR A 99 4.90 -8.39 16.97
CA TYR A 99 3.64 -8.44 16.22
C TYR A 99 2.67 -7.31 16.59
N ASP A 100 2.46 -7.06 17.88
CA ASP A 100 1.53 -6.03 18.35
C ASP A 100 2.01 -4.60 18.04
N GLN A 101 3.32 -4.38 18.00
CA GLN A 101 3.90 -3.11 17.59
C GLN A 101 3.60 -2.86 16.09
N MET A 102 3.88 -3.85 15.24
CA MET A 102 3.60 -3.75 13.80
C MET A 102 2.11 -3.59 13.53
N LYS A 103 1.26 -4.37 14.20
CA LYS A 103 -0.20 -4.24 14.13
C LYS A 103 -0.68 -2.84 14.48
N THR A 104 -0.11 -2.24 15.54
CA THR A 104 -0.44 -0.87 15.96
C THR A 104 -0.02 0.15 14.91
N ILE A 105 1.16 0.01 14.32
CA ILE A 105 1.63 0.91 13.24
C ILE A 105 0.69 0.82 12.03
N ILE A 106 0.37 -0.38 11.58
CA ILE A 106 -0.53 -0.61 10.45
C ILE A 106 -1.92 -0.02 10.72
N SER A 107 -2.46 -0.21 11.95
CA SER A 107 -3.75 0.37 12.33
C SER A 107 -3.75 1.89 12.24
N LYS A 108 -2.72 2.55 12.77
CA LYS A 108 -2.57 4.01 12.69
C LYS A 108 -2.51 4.52 11.25
N TYR A 109 -1.82 3.80 10.35
CA TYR A 109 -1.79 4.16 8.93
C TYR A 109 -3.14 3.93 8.26
N SER A 110 -3.84 2.84 8.57
CA SER A 110 -5.18 2.54 8.04
C SER A 110 -6.21 3.60 8.46
N GLU A 111 -6.18 4.00 9.73
CA GLU A 111 -7.03 5.08 10.26
C GLU A 111 -6.71 6.41 9.60
N PHE A 112 -5.42 6.73 9.46
CA PHE A 112 -4.97 7.95 8.80
C PHE A 112 -5.41 8.00 7.34
N CYS A 113 -5.16 6.95 6.56
CA CYS A 113 -5.58 6.85 5.15
C CYS A 113 -7.11 6.98 5.03
N SER A 114 -7.87 6.36 5.93
CA SER A 114 -9.34 6.47 5.93
C SER A 114 -9.82 7.88 6.25
N ARG A 115 -9.19 8.56 7.21
CA ARG A 115 -9.53 9.93 7.61
C ARG A 115 -9.27 10.93 6.48
N VAL A 116 -8.09 10.88 5.86
CA VAL A 116 -7.76 11.83 4.76
C VAL A 116 -8.56 11.56 3.49
N ASN A 117 -9.03 10.32 3.32
CA ASN A 117 -9.86 9.93 2.18
C ASN A 117 -11.32 10.35 2.32
N HIS A 118 -11.82 10.59 3.53
CA HIS A 118 -13.22 10.95 3.75
C HIS A 118 -13.59 12.25 3.00
N PRO A 119 -14.76 12.32 2.33
CA PRO A 119 -15.82 11.31 2.25
C PRO A 119 -15.65 10.31 1.07
N SER A 120 -14.56 10.37 0.33
CA SER A 120 -14.31 9.45 -0.79
C SER A 120 -14.16 7.99 -0.32
N LYS A 121 -14.55 7.06 -1.19
CA LYS A 121 -14.29 5.62 -1.02
C LYS A 121 -13.22 5.11 -1.98
N ASN A 122 -12.65 5.98 -2.82
CA ASN A 122 -11.59 5.61 -3.75
C ASN A 122 -10.27 5.44 -3.00
N ILE A 123 -9.76 4.22 -2.99
CA ILE A 123 -8.53 3.87 -2.25
C ILE A 123 -7.30 4.55 -2.85
N ILE A 124 -7.20 4.62 -4.18
CA ILE A 124 -6.08 5.27 -4.87
C ILE A 124 -6.01 6.75 -4.50
N TYR A 125 -7.14 7.45 -4.57
CA TYR A 125 -7.25 8.84 -4.12
C TYR A 125 -6.87 9.02 -2.64
N GLY A 126 -7.24 8.05 -1.80
CA GLY A 126 -6.83 8.02 -0.40
C GLY A 126 -5.32 7.86 -0.21
N MET A 127 -4.67 7.04 -1.04
CA MET A 127 -3.21 6.87 -1.04
C MET A 127 -2.52 8.17 -1.44
N SER A 128 -2.97 8.82 -2.51
CA SER A 128 -2.43 10.10 -2.98
C SER A 128 -2.52 11.20 -1.94
N LYS A 129 -3.67 11.31 -1.26
CA LYS A 129 -3.85 12.23 -0.13
C LYS A 129 -2.95 11.87 1.06
N ALA A 130 -2.83 10.57 1.36
CA ALA A 130 -1.97 10.12 2.45
C ALA A 130 -0.50 10.47 2.20
N ILE A 131 -0.02 10.33 0.96
CA ILE A 131 1.32 10.76 0.55
C ILE A 131 1.48 12.26 0.78
N PHE A 132 0.55 13.07 0.25
CA PHE A 132 0.60 14.52 0.41
C PHE A 132 0.78 14.95 1.85
N PHE A 133 -0.01 14.42 2.77
CA PHE A 133 0.07 14.78 4.18
C PHE A 133 1.24 14.13 4.92
N LYS A 134 1.62 12.89 4.59
CA LYS A 134 2.73 12.19 5.27
C LYS A 134 4.11 12.75 4.92
N TYR A 135 4.25 13.31 3.73
CA TYR A 135 5.48 13.99 3.31
C TYR A 135 5.43 15.51 3.51
N ASP A 136 4.39 16.01 4.20
CA ASP A 136 4.23 17.44 4.55
C ASP A 136 4.35 18.37 3.33
N LEU A 137 3.69 18.01 2.23
CA LEU A 137 3.80 18.69 0.94
C LEU A 137 3.05 20.02 0.90
N GLY A 138 2.13 20.26 1.84
CA GLY A 138 1.28 21.46 1.88
C GLY A 138 2.06 22.77 1.91
N LYS A 139 3.20 22.80 2.59
CA LYS A 139 4.06 23.98 2.75
C LYS A 139 4.82 24.39 1.48
N TYR A 140 4.82 23.54 0.45
CA TYR A 140 5.52 23.80 -0.81
C TYR A 140 4.58 24.27 -1.93
N GLN A 141 3.25 24.22 -1.72
CA GLN A 141 2.24 24.67 -2.66
C GLN A 141 2.17 26.20 -2.68
N ASP A 142 1.42 26.74 -3.67
CA ASP A 142 1.03 28.15 -3.66
C ASP A 142 0.19 28.50 -2.41
N ASP A 143 0.17 29.80 -2.08
CA ASP A 143 -0.49 30.30 -0.88
C ASP A 143 -1.98 29.94 -0.80
N TYR A 144 -2.68 29.83 -1.94
CA TYR A 144 -4.11 29.52 -1.96
C TYR A 144 -4.36 28.10 -1.43
N PHE A 145 -3.68 27.09 -1.97
CA PHE A 145 -3.84 25.70 -1.51
C PHE A 145 -3.21 25.48 -0.13
N ALA A 146 -2.12 26.17 0.18
CA ALA A 146 -1.49 26.10 1.51
C ALA A 146 -2.44 26.59 2.61
N GLN A 147 -3.13 27.72 2.41
CA GLN A 147 -4.13 28.26 3.36
C GLN A 147 -5.35 27.34 3.52
N LEU A 148 -5.78 26.68 2.45
CA LEU A 148 -6.86 25.68 2.51
C LEU A 148 -6.46 24.39 3.21
N ASN A 149 -5.18 24.20 3.49
CA ASN A 149 -4.63 22.91 3.94
C ASN A 149 -5.11 21.72 3.09
N ALA A 150 -5.17 21.92 1.79
CA ALA A 150 -5.70 20.99 0.81
C ALA A 150 -4.69 20.74 -0.30
N PRO A 151 -4.54 19.49 -0.77
CA PRO A 151 -3.66 19.20 -1.89
C PRO A 151 -4.23 19.77 -3.20
N ASN A 152 -3.34 20.31 -4.04
CA ASN A 152 -3.70 20.73 -5.40
C ASN A 152 -4.29 19.55 -6.18
N PRO A 153 -5.47 19.68 -6.79
CA PRO A 153 -6.12 18.59 -7.53
C PRO A 153 -5.29 18.05 -8.70
N ILE A 154 -4.44 18.86 -9.31
CA ILE A 154 -3.57 18.46 -10.42
C ILE A 154 -2.48 17.52 -9.90
N PHE A 155 -1.89 17.82 -8.73
CA PHE A 155 -0.96 16.93 -8.04
C PHE A 155 -1.64 15.59 -7.73
N LEU A 156 -2.83 15.62 -7.13
CA LEU A 156 -3.55 14.39 -6.78
C LEU A 156 -3.79 13.50 -8.01
N LYS A 157 -4.22 14.09 -9.13
CA LYS A 157 -4.48 13.33 -10.36
C LYS A 157 -3.21 12.63 -10.88
N ARG A 158 -2.04 13.30 -10.84
CA ARG A 158 -0.77 12.69 -11.22
C ARG A 158 -0.36 11.59 -10.25
N MET A 159 -0.53 11.84 -8.96
CA MET A 159 -0.21 10.85 -7.93
C MET A 159 -1.14 9.64 -7.98
N ASP A 160 -2.42 9.81 -8.29
CA ASP A 160 -3.37 8.71 -8.51
C ASP A 160 -2.86 7.75 -9.60
N SER A 161 -2.37 8.29 -10.73
CA SER A 161 -1.82 7.48 -11.83
C SER A 161 -0.57 6.69 -11.41
N ILE A 162 0.22 7.22 -10.48
CA ILE A 162 1.36 6.49 -9.91
C ILE A 162 0.87 5.42 -8.94
N MET A 163 -0.06 5.77 -8.05
CA MET A 163 -0.54 4.86 -6.99
C MET A 163 -1.34 3.67 -7.52
N GLU A 164 -1.94 3.75 -8.70
CA GLU A 164 -2.58 2.61 -9.37
C GLU A 164 -1.64 1.42 -9.50
N ASN A 165 -0.35 1.65 -9.71
CA ASN A 165 0.67 0.60 -9.88
C ASN A 165 1.02 -0.13 -8.56
N TYR A 166 0.59 0.39 -7.41
CA TYR A 166 0.83 -0.19 -6.08
C TYR A 166 -0.34 -1.01 -5.54
N ILE A 167 -1.41 -1.15 -6.31
CA ILE A 167 -2.54 -2.01 -5.95
C ILE A 167 -2.22 -3.45 -6.34
N TRP A 168 -2.28 -4.35 -5.35
CA TRP A 168 -2.07 -5.77 -5.60
C TRP A 168 -3.20 -6.36 -6.45
N ASP A 169 -2.85 -6.99 -7.56
CA ASP A 169 -3.80 -7.63 -8.45
C ASP A 169 -4.14 -9.06 -8.00
N TRP A 170 -5.11 -9.16 -7.09
CA TRP A 170 -5.62 -10.44 -6.60
C TRP A 170 -6.22 -11.30 -7.72
N ASN A 171 -6.82 -10.71 -8.76
CA ASN A 171 -7.38 -11.46 -9.87
C ASN A 171 -6.28 -12.20 -10.64
N ASN A 172 -5.20 -11.51 -10.96
CA ASN A 172 -4.04 -12.14 -11.60
C ASN A 172 -3.38 -13.19 -10.69
N PHE A 173 -3.32 -12.93 -9.38
CA PHE A 173 -2.83 -13.91 -8.43
C PHE A 173 -3.67 -15.18 -8.43
N PHE A 174 -5.00 -15.08 -8.38
CA PHE A 174 -5.90 -16.22 -8.42
C PHE A 174 -5.95 -16.95 -9.77
N ASN A 175 -5.50 -16.33 -10.86
CA ASN A 175 -5.31 -17.04 -12.12
C ASN A 175 -4.21 -18.10 -12.04
N LYS A 176 -3.20 -17.88 -11.20
CA LYS A 176 -2.01 -18.73 -11.06
C LYS A 176 -2.07 -19.64 -9.83
N TYR A 177 -2.69 -19.17 -8.77
CA TYR A 177 -2.66 -19.80 -7.45
C TYR A 177 -4.07 -20.00 -6.87
N LYS A 178 -4.19 -21.04 -6.03
CA LYS A 178 -5.33 -21.25 -5.15
C LYS A 178 -4.82 -21.27 -3.71
N ILE A 179 -5.39 -20.45 -2.86
CA ILE A 179 -5.08 -20.48 -1.43
C ILE A 179 -5.86 -21.66 -0.82
N SER A 180 -5.16 -22.50 -0.06
CA SER A 180 -5.73 -23.60 0.69
C SER A 180 -5.31 -23.43 2.15
N PRO A 181 -6.20 -23.74 3.11
CA PRO A 181 -5.83 -23.72 4.52
C PRO A 181 -4.55 -24.52 4.75
N SER A 182 -3.70 -24.04 5.65
CA SER A 182 -2.60 -24.86 6.16
C SER A 182 -3.21 -26.11 6.80
N GLU A 183 -2.83 -27.29 6.33
CA GLU A 183 -3.15 -28.51 7.06
C GLU A 183 -2.46 -28.38 8.42
N ASP A 184 -3.26 -28.24 9.48
CA ASP A 184 -2.76 -28.34 10.85
C ASP A 184 -2.11 -29.73 10.97
N LYS A 185 -0.79 -29.76 11.01
CA LYS A 185 -0.07 -30.98 11.38
C LYS A 185 -0.34 -31.19 12.88
N ASN A 186 -1.38 -32.00 13.16
CA ASN A 186 -1.53 -32.62 14.46
C ASN A 186 -0.31 -33.47 14.81
#